data_b13ebf59a4a534e1ccb352769b35d75d
#
_entry.id   b13ebf59a4a534e1ccb352769b35d75d
#
_cell.length_a   1.000
_cell.length_b   1.000
_cell.length_c   1.000
_cell.angle_alpha   90.00
_cell.angle_beta   90.00
_cell.angle_gamma   90.00
#
_symmetry.space_group_name_H-M   'P 1'
#
loop_
_entity.id
_entity.type
_entity.pdbx_description
1 polymer ?
#
loop_
_entity_poly.entity_id
_entity_poly.type
_entity_poly.pdbx_seq_one_letter_code
_entity_poly.pdbx_strand_id
1 'polypeptide(L)'
;MSQPLTDFIERARRLFVLTGAGCSTASGIPDYRDADGQWKRTPPVTYQAFMGEESTRQRYWARSLLGWPRFGLAQPNGTHHALAALEAQGRIELLLTQNVDGLHQRAGSSKVIDLHGRLDRVRCMGCEQRSGRAELQQRLLDANPGWDTLEAGIAPDGDADLEADFARFQVPACTSCGGVLKPDVVFFGENVPRDRVAAVHAHLQQADAVLVVGSSLMVYSGFRFVQAAASAGLPVAALNRGRTRGDDLLAFKDERDCAEALAPWLEPRAASPCTHSA
;
A
#
# COMPACT_ATOMS: atom_id res chain seq x y z
N MET A 1 -21.63 -25.42 -1.22
CA MET A 1 -21.83 -24.44 -2.32
C MET A 1 -20.52 -23.69 -2.49
N SER A 2 -19.94 -23.71 -3.69
CA SER A 2 -18.73 -22.93 -3.98
C SER A 2 -19.03 -21.44 -3.81
N GLN A 3 -18.09 -20.73 -3.18
CA GLN A 3 -18.25 -19.28 -3.02
C GLN A 3 -17.71 -18.59 -4.26
N PRO A 4 -18.35 -17.56 -4.81
CA PRO A 4 -17.95 -16.89 -6.04
C PRO A 4 -16.47 -16.45 -6.06
N LEU A 5 -15.93 -16.01 -4.91
CA LEU A 5 -14.53 -15.61 -4.77
C LEU A 5 -13.58 -16.81 -4.95
N THR A 6 -13.91 -17.97 -4.34
CA THR A 6 -13.11 -19.18 -4.46
C THR A 6 -13.04 -19.63 -5.91
N ASP A 7 -14.19 -19.74 -6.57
CA ASP A 7 -14.27 -20.14 -7.98
C ASP A 7 -13.51 -19.17 -8.89
N PHE A 8 -13.59 -17.88 -8.62
CA PHE A 8 -12.87 -16.85 -9.37
C PHE A 8 -11.35 -17.03 -9.28
N ILE A 9 -10.83 -17.18 -8.05
CA ILE A 9 -9.40 -17.36 -7.81
C ILE A 9 -8.93 -18.70 -8.39
N GLU A 10 -9.72 -19.77 -8.29
CA GLU A 10 -9.35 -21.11 -8.79
C GLU A 10 -9.31 -21.19 -10.33
N ARG A 11 -10.15 -20.44 -11.01
CA ARG A 11 -10.15 -20.36 -12.47
C ARG A 11 -8.99 -19.54 -13.04
N ALA A 12 -8.55 -18.52 -12.28
CA ALA A 12 -7.45 -17.66 -12.70
C ALA A 12 -6.12 -18.42 -12.63
N ARG A 13 -5.36 -18.37 -13.72
CA ARG A 13 -3.99 -18.93 -13.79
C ARG A 13 -2.92 -17.88 -13.59
N ARG A 14 -3.23 -16.63 -13.94
CA ARG A 14 -2.34 -15.47 -13.89
C ARG A 14 -3.10 -14.27 -13.32
N LEU A 15 -3.35 -14.32 -12.02
CA LEU A 15 -4.14 -13.32 -11.32
C LEU A 15 -3.33 -12.04 -11.12
N PHE A 16 -3.86 -10.91 -11.58
CA PHE A 16 -3.38 -9.59 -11.19
C PHE A 16 -4.10 -9.16 -9.92
N VAL A 17 -3.36 -8.97 -8.84
CA VAL A 17 -3.92 -8.53 -7.55
C VAL A 17 -3.63 -7.06 -7.33
N LEU A 18 -4.64 -6.24 -7.01
CA LEU A 18 -4.50 -4.84 -6.62
C LEU A 18 -4.94 -4.67 -5.17
N THR A 19 -4.03 -4.23 -4.29
CA THR A 19 -4.33 -4.07 -2.86
C THR A 19 -4.35 -2.61 -2.42
N GLY A 20 -5.10 -2.31 -1.35
CA GLY A 20 -5.19 -1.00 -0.73
C GLY A 20 -5.22 -1.07 0.79
N ALA A 21 -5.47 0.06 1.46
CA ALA A 21 -5.33 0.22 2.91
C ALA A 21 -6.19 -0.75 3.74
N GLY A 22 -7.33 -1.20 3.21
CA GLY A 22 -8.18 -2.20 3.85
C GLY A 22 -7.49 -3.55 4.09
N CYS A 23 -6.42 -3.88 3.35
CA CYS A 23 -5.60 -5.07 3.62
C CYS A 23 -4.82 -4.98 4.92
N SER A 24 -4.47 -3.76 5.38
CA SER A 24 -3.55 -3.53 6.49
C SER A 24 -4.24 -3.12 7.79
N THR A 25 -5.57 -2.99 7.79
CA THR A 25 -6.34 -2.60 9.00
C THR A 25 -6.17 -3.61 10.13
N ALA A 26 -6.20 -4.91 9.82
CA ALA A 26 -5.94 -5.97 10.80
C ALA A 26 -4.47 -6.03 11.27
N SER A 27 -3.57 -5.28 10.64
CA SER A 27 -2.17 -5.09 11.06
C SER A 27 -1.98 -3.85 11.96
N GLY A 28 -3.09 -3.17 12.33
CA GLY A 28 -3.06 -1.96 13.14
C GLY A 28 -2.77 -0.66 12.37
N ILE A 29 -2.72 -0.71 11.02
CA ILE A 29 -2.58 0.47 10.17
C ILE A 29 -3.99 0.89 9.74
N PRO A 30 -4.49 2.07 10.18
CA PRO A 30 -5.84 2.51 9.84
C PRO A 30 -5.95 2.81 8.33
N ASP A 31 -7.16 2.69 7.80
CA ASP A 31 -7.48 3.11 6.44
C ASP A 31 -7.80 4.62 6.37
N TYR A 32 -7.73 5.17 5.17
CA TYR A 32 -7.93 6.60 4.92
C TYR A 32 -9.41 7.00 4.81
N ARG A 33 -10.26 6.06 4.40
CA ARG A 33 -11.64 6.34 4.00
C ARG A 33 -12.62 5.44 4.73
N ASP A 34 -13.84 5.95 4.91
CA ASP A 34 -14.97 5.19 5.42
C ASP A 34 -15.63 4.31 4.33
N ALA A 35 -16.74 3.64 4.68
CA ALA A 35 -17.48 2.77 3.79
C ALA A 35 -18.09 3.50 2.58
N ASP A 36 -18.33 4.82 2.69
CA ASP A 36 -18.86 5.67 1.62
C ASP A 36 -17.74 6.28 0.76
N GLY A 37 -16.46 5.99 1.08
CA GLY A 37 -15.30 6.51 0.38
C GLY A 37 -14.92 7.93 0.78
N GLN A 38 -15.47 8.47 1.88
CA GLN A 38 -15.13 9.79 2.40
C GLN A 38 -13.86 9.72 3.25
N TRP A 39 -13.11 10.83 3.33
CA TRP A 39 -11.94 10.93 4.17
C TRP A 39 -12.32 10.84 5.66
N LYS A 40 -11.70 9.92 6.39
CA LYS A 40 -11.86 9.80 7.86
C LYS A 40 -11.13 10.91 8.63
N ARG A 41 -10.14 11.56 7.99
CA ARG A 41 -9.28 12.59 8.59
C ARG A 41 -8.93 13.66 7.56
N THR A 42 -8.24 14.70 7.97
CA THR A 42 -7.65 15.70 7.07
C THR A 42 -6.82 15.02 5.97
N PRO A 43 -7.00 15.42 4.71
CA PRO A 43 -6.22 14.85 3.61
C PRO A 43 -4.71 14.95 3.87
N PRO A 44 -3.92 13.95 3.44
CA PRO A 44 -2.47 13.95 3.59
C PRO A 44 -1.80 15.14 2.89
N VAL A 45 -0.57 15.44 3.31
CA VAL A 45 0.27 16.51 2.74
C VAL A 45 0.45 16.29 1.24
N THR A 46 0.31 17.39 0.46
CA THR A 46 0.56 17.36 -0.98
C THR A 46 2.05 17.53 -1.28
N TYR A 47 2.48 17.03 -2.45
CA TYR A 47 3.87 17.19 -2.92
C TYR A 47 4.27 18.67 -3.01
N GLN A 48 3.38 19.53 -3.52
CA GLN A 48 3.64 20.95 -3.71
C GLN A 48 3.85 21.66 -2.36
N ALA A 49 3.01 21.39 -1.37
CA ALA A 49 3.14 21.96 -0.04
C ALA A 49 4.43 21.47 0.66
N PHE A 50 4.73 20.16 0.55
CA PHE A 50 5.95 19.59 1.13
C PHE A 50 7.23 20.18 0.52
N MET A 51 7.27 20.34 -0.81
CA MET A 51 8.45 20.88 -1.49
C MET A 51 8.57 22.38 -1.33
N GLY A 52 7.45 23.11 -1.32
CA GLY A 52 7.44 24.58 -1.31
C GLY A 52 7.67 25.20 0.07
N GLU A 53 7.26 24.52 1.14
CA GLU A 53 7.19 25.13 2.48
C GLU A 53 8.03 24.36 3.51
N GLU A 54 8.93 25.06 4.19
CA GLU A 54 9.71 24.46 5.28
C GLU A 54 8.84 24.08 6.47
N SER A 55 7.88 24.89 6.83
CA SER A 55 6.93 24.64 7.93
C SER A 55 6.12 23.34 7.68
N THR A 56 5.74 23.08 6.44
CA THR A 56 5.09 21.83 6.04
C THR A 56 6.01 20.62 6.22
N ARG A 57 7.31 20.74 5.88
CA ARG A 57 8.30 19.66 6.12
C ARG A 57 8.56 19.44 7.61
N GLN A 58 8.67 20.51 8.40
CA GLN A 58 8.83 20.44 9.85
C GLN A 58 7.66 19.68 10.49
N ARG A 59 6.44 20.08 10.18
CA ARG A 59 5.22 19.40 10.66
C ARG A 59 5.19 17.93 10.23
N TYR A 60 5.46 17.65 8.96
CA TYR A 60 5.47 16.28 8.42
C TYR A 60 6.47 15.39 9.17
N TRP A 61 7.72 15.82 9.28
CA TRP A 61 8.77 15.01 9.89
C TRP A 61 8.63 14.88 11.41
N ALA A 62 8.11 15.90 12.09
CA ALA A 62 7.79 15.83 13.52
C ALA A 62 6.71 14.77 13.80
N ARG A 63 5.65 14.78 13.03
CA ARG A 63 4.58 13.78 13.12
C ARG A 63 5.07 12.39 12.73
N SER A 64 5.84 12.29 11.65
CA SER A 64 6.46 11.04 11.20
C SER A 64 7.48 10.48 12.21
N LEU A 65 8.17 11.32 12.98
CA LEU A 65 9.07 10.87 14.07
C LEU A 65 8.32 10.02 15.08
N LEU A 66 7.11 10.43 15.46
CA LEU A 66 6.27 9.74 16.45
C LEU A 66 5.52 8.54 15.85
N GLY A 67 5.05 8.68 14.61
CA GLY A 67 4.25 7.64 13.94
C GLY A 67 5.09 6.46 13.46
N TRP A 68 6.31 6.71 12.99
CA TRP A 68 7.17 5.70 12.38
C TRP A 68 7.46 4.47 13.25
N PRO A 69 7.80 4.58 14.57
CA PRO A 69 8.09 3.40 15.37
C PRO A 69 6.93 2.40 15.40
N ARG A 70 5.70 2.90 15.50
CA ARG A 70 4.50 2.05 15.51
C ARG A 70 4.19 1.47 14.14
N PHE A 71 4.31 2.30 13.08
CA PHE A 71 4.13 1.87 11.70
C PHE A 71 5.16 0.79 11.30
N GLY A 72 6.43 0.98 11.66
CA GLY A 72 7.51 0.02 11.39
C GLY A 72 7.37 -1.31 12.14
N LEU A 73 6.66 -1.33 13.27
CA LEU A 73 6.38 -2.54 14.06
C LEU A 73 5.16 -3.34 13.56
N ALA A 74 4.32 -2.78 12.68
CA ALA A 74 3.17 -3.49 12.13
C ALA A 74 3.60 -4.82 11.50
N GLN A 75 2.84 -5.88 11.75
CA GLN A 75 3.14 -7.22 11.22
C GLN A 75 2.16 -7.57 10.10
N PRO A 76 2.58 -8.39 9.11
CA PRO A 76 1.66 -8.95 8.15
C PRO A 76 0.52 -9.71 8.85
N ASN A 77 -0.68 -9.62 8.29
CA ASN A 77 -1.87 -10.34 8.76
C ASN A 77 -2.26 -11.46 7.79
N GLY A 78 -3.36 -12.17 8.08
CA GLY A 78 -3.84 -13.28 7.28
C GLY A 78 -4.04 -12.96 5.79
N THR A 79 -4.47 -11.72 5.45
CA THR A 79 -4.59 -11.29 4.04
C THR A 79 -3.25 -11.32 3.32
N HIS A 80 -2.20 -10.78 3.92
CA HIS A 80 -0.86 -10.74 3.34
C HIS A 80 -0.30 -12.15 3.16
N HIS A 81 -0.44 -13.01 4.17
CA HIS A 81 0.04 -14.39 4.11
C HIS A 81 -0.72 -15.24 3.07
N ALA A 82 -2.05 -15.05 2.95
CA ALA A 82 -2.83 -15.75 1.93
C ALA A 82 -2.43 -15.35 0.51
N LEU A 83 -2.18 -14.05 0.26
CA LEU A 83 -1.69 -13.59 -1.03
C LEU A 83 -0.28 -14.10 -1.34
N ALA A 84 0.61 -14.15 -0.35
CA ALA A 84 1.95 -14.76 -0.50
C ALA A 84 1.85 -16.27 -0.80
N ALA A 85 0.92 -16.99 -0.17
CA ALA A 85 0.68 -18.40 -0.45
C ALA A 85 0.12 -18.63 -1.87
N LEU A 86 -0.79 -17.78 -2.36
CA LEU A 86 -1.26 -17.81 -3.76
C LEU A 86 -0.13 -17.54 -4.74
N GLU A 87 0.79 -16.63 -4.43
CA GLU A 87 1.98 -16.37 -5.23
C GLU A 87 2.90 -17.59 -5.28
N ALA A 88 3.17 -18.22 -4.13
CA ALA A 88 3.98 -19.44 -4.03
C ALA A 88 3.38 -20.62 -4.82
N GLN A 89 2.05 -20.68 -4.97
CA GLN A 89 1.34 -21.62 -5.83
C GLN A 89 1.42 -21.27 -7.33
N GLY A 90 2.10 -20.18 -7.70
CA GLY A 90 2.25 -19.73 -9.09
C GLY A 90 1.00 -19.07 -9.68
N ARG A 91 0.00 -18.72 -8.87
CA ARG A 91 -1.27 -18.15 -9.35
C ARG A 91 -1.24 -16.65 -9.56
N ILE A 92 -0.32 -15.92 -8.90
CA ILE A 92 -0.21 -14.46 -9.01
C ILE A 92 0.78 -14.10 -10.12
N GLU A 93 0.32 -13.32 -11.09
CA GLU A 93 1.15 -12.66 -12.09
C GLU A 93 1.88 -11.46 -11.47
N LEU A 94 1.11 -10.58 -10.82
CA LEU A 94 1.62 -9.41 -10.12
C LEU A 94 0.72 -9.09 -8.92
N LEU A 95 1.33 -8.70 -7.82
CA LEU A 95 0.70 -8.01 -6.71
C LEU A 95 1.06 -6.52 -6.79
N LEU A 96 0.10 -5.70 -7.23
CA LEU A 96 0.20 -4.24 -7.23
C LEU A 96 -0.36 -3.70 -5.93
N THR A 97 0.46 -3.07 -5.10
CA THR A 97 -0.05 -2.46 -3.87
C THR A 97 -0.04 -0.94 -3.94
N GLN A 98 -1.12 -0.32 -3.46
CA GLN A 98 -1.20 1.12 -3.21
C GLN A 98 -0.63 1.48 -1.83
N ASN A 99 -0.46 0.48 -0.96
CA ASN A 99 0.08 0.65 0.37
C ASN A 99 1.58 0.94 0.34
N VAL A 100 2.06 1.60 1.38
CA VAL A 100 3.46 2.03 1.53
C VAL A 100 4.16 1.35 2.71
N ASP A 101 3.52 0.33 3.29
CA ASP A 101 3.90 -0.34 4.54
C ASP A 101 4.92 -1.48 4.37
N GLY A 102 5.05 -2.03 3.16
CA GLY A 102 5.94 -3.15 2.85
C GLY A 102 5.51 -4.49 3.46
N LEU A 103 4.26 -4.63 3.90
CA LEU A 103 3.79 -5.84 4.57
C LEU A 103 3.67 -7.04 3.63
N HIS A 104 3.40 -6.83 2.35
CA HIS A 104 3.37 -7.92 1.36
C HIS A 104 4.74 -8.59 1.22
N GLN A 105 5.81 -7.80 1.10
CA GLN A 105 7.17 -8.34 1.03
C GLN A 105 7.56 -9.05 2.34
N ARG A 106 7.17 -8.50 3.48
CA ARG A 106 7.41 -9.12 4.80
C ARG A 106 6.61 -10.41 5.01
N ALA A 107 5.48 -10.58 4.32
CA ALA A 107 4.71 -11.82 4.30
C ALA A 107 5.30 -12.89 3.38
N GLY A 108 6.32 -12.55 2.56
CA GLY A 108 6.98 -13.45 1.63
C GLY A 108 6.63 -13.24 0.16
N SER A 109 5.78 -12.26 -0.20
CA SER A 109 5.52 -11.94 -1.61
C SER A 109 6.75 -11.31 -2.26
N SER A 110 7.10 -11.76 -3.45
CA SER A 110 8.23 -11.30 -4.26
C SER A 110 7.82 -10.58 -5.55
N LYS A 111 6.67 -10.92 -6.12
CA LYS A 111 6.11 -10.30 -7.32
C LYS A 111 5.30 -9.06 -6.98
N VAL A 112 5.91 -8.11 -6.26
CA VAL A 112 5.23 -6.91 -5.74
C VAL A 112 5.74 -5.66 -6.44
N ILE A 113 4.81 -4.82 -6.90
CA ILE A 113 5.09 -3.43 -7.27
C ILE A 113 4.42 -2.50 -6.27
N ASP A 114 5.23 -1.71 -5.55
CA ASP A 114 4.76 -0.65 -4.66
C ASP A 114 4.36 0.58 -5.49
N LEU A 115 3.08 0.69 -5.87
CA LEU A 115 2.60 1.75 -6.77
C LEU A 115 2.95 3.14 -6.26
N HIS A 116 2.79 3.35 -4.97
CA HIS A 116 3.04 4.63 -4.32
C HIS A 116 4.37 4.67 -3.55
N GLY A 117 5.26 3.69 -3.75
CA GLY A 117 6.55 3.63 -3.06
C GLY A 117 6.46 3.07 -1.63
N ARG A 118 7.46 3.37 -0.79
CA ARG A 118 7.61 2.76 0.53
C ARG A 118 8.05 3.76 1.58
N LEU A 119 7.43 3.71 2.77
CA LEU A 119 7.78 4.57 3.91
C LEU A 119 9.07 4.16 4.63
N ASP A 120 9.54 2.93 4.46
CA ASP A 120 10.81 2.48 5.03
C ASP A 120 12.04 3.05 4.33
N ARG A 121 11.85 3.86 3.28
CA ARG A 121 12.89 4.51 2.48
C ARG A 121 12.71 6.01 2.44
N VAL A 122 13.83 6.70 2.28
CA VAL A 122 13.91 8.16 2.12
C VAL A 122 14.68 8.47 0.84
N ARG A 123 14.22 9.46 0.09
CA ARG A 123 14.87 9.95 -1.14
C ARG A 123 15.26 11.41 -0.96
N CYS A 124 16.47 11.75 -1.37
CA CYS A 124 16.88 13.13 -1.52
C CYS A 124 16.30 13.72 -2.82
N MET A 125 15.62 14.85 -2.71
CA MET A 125 15.01 15.52 -3.86
C MET A 125 16.01 16.33 -4.71
N GLY A 126 17.26 16.48 -4.23
CA GLY A 126 18.35 17.14 -4.97
C GLY A 126 19.21 16.16 -5.76
N CYS A 127 19.76 15.12 -5.11
CA CYS A 127 20.70 14.19 -5.75
C CYS A 127 20.15 12.77 -5.94
N GLU A 128 18.86 12.54 -5.64
CA GLU A 128 18.14 11.28 -5.79
C GLU A 128 18.67 10.10 -4.95
N GLN A 129 19.67 10.32 -4.10
CA GLN A 129 20.18 9.30 -3.18
C GLN A 129 19.04 8.78 -2.31
N ARG A 130 19.04 7.46 -2.10
CA ARG A 130 18.11 6.77 -1.20
C ARG A 130 18.83 6.28 0.04
N SER A 131 18.14 6.38 1.18
CA SER A 131 18.60 5.83 2.46
C SER A 131 17.44 5.16 3.20
N GLY A 132 17.76 4.45 4.29
CA GLY A 132 16.76 3.82 5.14
C GLY A 132 16.02 4.85 6.00
N ARG A 133 14.72 4.66 6.22
CA ARG A 133 13.94 5.51 7.12
C ARG A 133 14.44 5.41 8.58
N ALA A 134 14.95 4.23 8.99
CA ALA A 134 15.51 4.03 10.32
C ALA A 134 16.75 4.91 10.57
N GLU A 135 17.61 5.08 9.57
CA GLU A 135 18.75 6.00 9.65
C GLU A 135 18.30 7.45 9.85
N LEU A 136 17.31 7.90 9.06
CA LEU A 136 16.75 9.23 9.22
C LEU A 136 16.03 9.37 10.57
N GLN A 137 15.39 8.30 11.09
CA GLN A 137 14.76 8.33 12.42
C GLN A 137 15.77 8.72 13.50
N GLN A 138 16.95 8.10 13.50
CA GLN A 138 17.98 8.43 14.49
C GLN A 138 18.42 9.89 14.35
N ARG A 139 18.67 10.35 13.13
CA ARG A 139 19.05 11.75 12.88
C ARG A 139 17.98 12.77 13.30
N LEU A 140 16.70 12.41 13.15
CA LEU A 140 15.58 13.24 13.61
C LEU A 140 15.55 13.30 15.14
N LEU A 141 15.78 12.18 15.83
CA LEU A 141 15.85 12.12 17.30
C LEU A 141 17.03 12.94 17.84
N ASP A 142 18.20 12.77 17.24
CA ASP A 142 19.42 13.49 17.65
C ASP A 142 19.27 15.02 17.48
N ALA A 143 18.59 15.46 16.42
CA ALA A 143 18.37 16.87 16.15
C ALA A 143 17.22 17.48 16.98
N ASN A 144 16.33 16.66 17.55
CA ASN A 144 15.10 17.12 18.22
C ASN A 144 14.89 16.38 19.56
N PRO A 145 15.77 16.58 20.55
CA PRO A 145 15.64 15.90 21.84
C PRO A 145 14.31 16.25 22.53
N GLY A 146 13.65 15.24 23.09
CA GLY A 146 12.38 15.38 23.83
C GLY A 146 11.12 15.36 22.94
N TRP A 147 11.24 15.36 21.61
CA TRP A 147 10.07 15.25 20.73
C TRP A 147 9.45 13.84 20.74
N ASP A 148 10.25 12.82 21.02
CA ASP A 148 9.81 11.43 21.11
C ASP A 148 8.95 11.11 22.34
N THR A 149 8.91 12.01 23.32
CA THR A 149 8.08 11.88 24.54
C THR A 149 6.66 12.41 24.36
N LEU A 150 6.36 13.08 23.23
CA LEU A 150 5.04 13.62 22.97
C LEU A 150 4.05 12.52 22.64
N GLU A 151 2.87 12.56 23.21
CA GLU A 151 1.78 11.63 22.92
C GLU A 151 1.03 12.03 21.65
N ALA A 152 0.83 11.09 20.73
CA ALA A 152 0.10 11.33 19.51
C ALA A 152 -0.64 10.08 19.00
N GLY A 153 -1.78 10.27 18.33
CA GLY A 153 -2.52 9.23 17.64
C GLY A 153 -1.80 8.76 16.36
N ILE A 154 -2.16 7.58 15.83
CA ILE A 154 -1.59 7.02 14.58
C ILE A 154 -2.45 7.40 13.39
N ALA A 155 -1.82 7.78 12.27
CA ALA A 155 -2.45 7.99 10.97
C ALA A 155 -2.03 6.92 9.93
N PRO A 156 -2.80 6.75 8.82
CA PRO A 156 -2.58 5.69 7.82
C PRO A 156 -1.25 5.78 7.06
N ASP A 157 -0.66 6.96 6.98
CA ASP A 157 0.58 7.26 6.26
C ASP A 157 1.84 7.20 7.14
N GLY A 158 1.73 6.55 8.31
CA GLY A 158 2.82 6.49 9.29
C GLY A 158 3.07 7.83 9.99
N ASP A 159 2.13 8.76 9.86
CA ASP A 159 2.10 10.06 10.52
C ASP A 159 1.43 9.95 11.90
N ALA A 160 1.56 10.97 12.75
CA ALA A 160 0.93 11.02 14.06
C ALA A 160 0.03 12.26 14.17
N ASP A 161 -1.12 12.12 14.84
CA ASP A 161 -1.95 13.28 15.16
C ASP A 161 -1.32 14.05 16.33
N LEU A 162 -0.51 15.03 15.97
CA LEU A 162 0.20 15.90 16.89
C LEU A 162 -0.14 17.37 16.62
N GLU A 163 -0.53 18.09 17.64
CA GLU A 163 -0.61 19.56 17.64
C GLU A 163 0.51 20.12 18.52
N ALA A 164 1.46 20.80 17.91
CA ALA A 164 2.60 21.40 18.57
C ALA A 164 3.10 22.62 17.78
N ASP A 165 3.94 23.43 18.39
CA ASP A 165 4.71 24.47 17.67
C ASP A 165 5.87 23.82 16.90
N PHE A 166 5.63 23.52 15.64
CA PHE A 166 6.61 22.87 14.76
C PHE A 166 7.74 23.77 14.29
N ALA A 167 7.70 25.07 14.53
CA ALA A 167 8.70 26.03 14.04
C ALA A 167 10.11 25.73 14.58
N ARG A 168 10.19 25.06 15.74
CA ARG A 168 11.48 24.68 16.36
C ARG A 168 11.98 23.30 15.92
N PHE A 169 11.17 22.52 15.17
CA PHE A 169 11.57 21.19 14.73
C PHE A 169 12.63 21.26 13.64
N GLN A 170 13.76 20.62 13.86
CA GLN A 170 14.86 20.59 12.91
C GLN A 170 14.72 19.41 11.96
N VAL A 171 14.67 19.69 10.66
CA VAL A 171 14.62 18.67 9.62
C VAL A 171 16.04 18.45 9.07
N PRO A 172 16.65 17.27 9.26
CA PRO A 172 17.97 16.98 8.72
C PRO A 172 17.97 17.03 7.20
N ALA A 173 18.96 17.73 6.61
CA ALA A 173 19.18 17.76 5.19
C ALA A 173 19.92 16.50 4.68
N CYS A 174 19.96 16.29 3.37
CA CYS A 174 20.76 15.22 2.76
C CYS A 174 22.24 15.39 3.13
N THR A 175 22.89 14.33 3.59
CA THR A 175 24.29 14.37 3.98
C THR A 175 25.26 14.54 2.80
N SER A 176 24.82 14.19 1.58
CA SER A 176 25.66 14.26 0.38
C SER A 176 25.57 15.60 -0.34
N CYS A 177 24.40 16.26 -0.35
CA CYS A 177 24.21 17.47 -1.15
C CYS A 177 23.46 18.59 -0.44
N GLY A 178 23.04 18.42 0.83
CA GLY A 178 22.23 19.40 1.54
C GLY A 178 20.78 19.51 1.07
N GLY A 179 20.35 18.69 0.12
CA GLY A 179 19.00 18.72 -0.46
C GLY A 179 17.90 18.23 0.50
N VAL A 180 16.65 18.52 0.13
CA VAL A 180 15.44 18.13 0.89
C VAL A 180 15.31 16.61 0.88
N LEU A 181 15.10 16.03 2.06
CA LEU A 181 14.76 14.62 2.23
C LEU A 181 13.24 14.45 2.23
N LYS A 182 12.72 13.55 1.41
CA LYS A 182 11.32 13.15 1.33
C LYS A 182 11.20 11.64 1.52
N PRO A 183 10.15 11.10 2.17
CA PRO A 183 9.92 9.65 2.13
C PRO A 183 9.80 9.20 0.66
N ASP A 184 10.33 8.03 0.32
CA ASP A 184 10.31 7.51 -1.05
C ASP A 184 8.91 6.97 -1.41
N VAL A 185 7.91 7.83 -1.21
CA VAL A 185 6.50 7.60 -1.55
C VAL A 185 5.97 8.67 -2.49
N VAL A 186 4.97 8.32 -3.28
CA VAL A 186 4.24 9.26 -4.15
C VAL A 186 3.22 10.01 -3.30
N PHE A 187 3.41 11.31 -3.14
CA PHE A 187 2.48 12.18 -2.41
C PHE A 187 1.24 12.53 -3.26
N PHE A 188 0.19 13.01 -2.60
CA PHE A 188 -0.93 13.61 -3.33
C PHE A 188 -0.44 14.81 -4.16
N GLY A 189 -0.91 14.88 -5.42
CA GLY A 189 -0.43 15.87 -6.39
C GLY A 189 0.90 15.53 -7.06
N GLU A 190 1.55 14.41 -6.68
CA GLU A 190 2.72 13.88 -7.36
C GLU A 190 2.32 12.80 -8.37
N ASN A 191 3.06 12.68 -9.46
CA ASN A 191 2.82 11.63 -10.45
C ASN A 191 3.54 10.32 -10.05
N VAL A 192 2.87 9.19 -10.22
CA VAL A 192 3.56 7.88 -10.20
C VAL A 192 4.58 7.85 -11.33
N PRO A 193 5.82 7.39 -11.09
CA PRO A 193 6.85 7.28 -12.11
C PRO A 193 6.36 6.52 -13.35
N ARG A 194 6.68 7.03 -14.55
CA ARG A 194 6.18 6.49 -15.82
C ARG A 194 6.64 5.06 -16.09
N ASP A 195 7.87 4.75 -15.74
CA ASP A 195 8.46 3.41 -15.83
C ASP A 195 7.71 2.41 -14.96
N ARG A 196 7.34 2.81 -13.73
CA ARG A 196 6.53 1.99 -12.84
C ARG A 196 5.14 1.71 -13.43
N VAL A 197 4.48 2.73 -13.96
CA VAL A 197 3.18 2.58 -14.63
C VAL A 197 3.29 1.65 -15.85
N ALA A 198 4.34 1.79 -16.66
CA ALA A 198 4.57 0.94 -17.83
C ALA A 198 4.81 -0.52 -17.43
N ALA A 199 5.61 -0.77 -16.38
CA ALA A 199 5.83 -2.11 -15.84
C ALA A 199 4.52 -2.77 -15.39
N VAL A 200 3.67 -2.02 -14.65
CA VAL A 200 2.36 -2.54 -14.21
C VAL A 200 1.46 -2.89 -15.40
N HIS A 201 1.42 -2.06 -16.45
CA HIS A 201 0.65 -2.38 -17.66
C HIS A 201 1.17 -3.62 -18.38
N ALA A 202 2.49 -3.84 -18.42
CA ALA A 202 3.06 -5.04 -19.03
C ALA A 202 2.61 -6.32 -18.31
N HIS A 203 2.55 -6.31 -16.98
CA HIS A 203 2.02 -7.44 -16.21
C HIS A 203 0.50 -7.58 -16.36
N LEU A 204 -0.25 -6.48 -16.40
CA LEU A 204 -1.70 -6.53 -16.59
C LEU A 204 -2.08 -7.20 -17.91
N GLN A 205 -1.30 -6.96 -18.98
CA GLN A 205 -1.49 -7.61 -20.30
C GLN A 205 -1.24 -9.12 -20.26
N GLN A 206 -0.53 -9.60 -19.27
CA GLN A 206 -0.25 -11.03 -19.09
C GLN A 206 -1.29 -11.72 -18.19
N ALA A 207 -2.10 -10.97 -17.49
CA ALA A 207 -3.10 -11.49 -16.56
C ALA A 207 -4.34 -12.03 -17.29
N ASP A 208 -5.03 -12.96 -16.65
CA ASP A 208 -6.33 -13.49 -17.10
C ASP A 208 -7.51 -13.08 -16.23
N ALA A 209 -7.23 -12.50 -15.04
CA ALA A 209 -8.24 -11.95 -14.15
C ALA A 209 -7.62 -10.89 -13.23
N VAL A 210 -8.45 -10.00 -12.68
CA VAL A 210 -8.04 -8.97 -11.72
C VAL A 210 -8.83 -9.13 -10.41
N LEU A 211 -8.11 -9.19 -9.29
CA LEU A 211 -8.71 -9.20 -7.95
C LEU A 211 -8.28 -7.94 -7.18
N VAL A 212 -9.24 -7.12 -6.83
CA VAL A 212 -9.05 -5.95 -5.95
C VAL A 212 -9.27 -6.40 -4.51
N VAL A 213 -8.32 -6.14 -3.61
CA VAL A 213 -8.40 -6.55 -2.21
C VAL A 213 -8.17 -5.35 -1.29
N GLY A 214 -9.17 -5.02 -0.47
CA GLY A 214 -9.09 -3.96 0.54
C GLY A 214 -8.85 -2.56 -0.06
N SER A 215 -9.40 -2.27 -1.25
CA SER A 215 -9.25 -0.97 -1.90
C SER A 215 -10.59 -0.42 -2.37
N SER A 216 -10.91 0.81 -1.94
CA SER A 216 -12.06 1.55 -2.46
C SER A 216 -11.86 2.09 -3.89
N LEU A 217 -10.64 1.99 -4.45
CA LEU A 217 -10.27 2.49 -5.78
C LEU A 217 -10.50 4.01 -5.99
N MET A 218 -10.74 4.78 -4.93
CA MET A 218 -11.01 6.22 -5.04
C MET A 218 -9.84 7.00 -5.65
N VAL A 219 -8.60 6.53 -5.43
CA VAL A 219 -7.39 7.14 -6.00
C VAL A 219 -7.18 6.66 -7.43
N TYR A 220 -7.17 7.61 -8.38
CA TYR A 220 -7.12 7.30 -9.82
C TYR A 220 -5.87 6.50 -10.21
N SER A 221 -4.74 6.70 -9.54
CA SER A 221 -3.49 5.99 -9.85
C SER A 221 -3.61 4.46 -9.77
N GLY A 222 -4.46 3.94 -8.86
CA GLY A 222 -4.81 2.52 -8.81
C GLY A 222 -5.98 2.17 -9.71
N PHE A 223 -7.03 3.00 -9.69
CA PHE A 223 -8.27 2.77 -10.46
C PHE A 223 -8.05 2.62 -11.96
N ARG A 224 -7.09 3.35 -12.56
CA ARG A 224 -6.77 3.26 -14.00
C ARG A 224 -6.47 1.84 -14.47
N PHE A 225 -5.89 0.98 -13.62
CA PHE A 225 -5.56 -0.41 -13.99
C PHE A 225 -6.80 -1.29 -14.00
N VAL A 226 -7.76 -1.04 -13.11
CA VAL A 226 -9.08 -1.69 -13.13
C VAL A 226 -9.87 -1.28 -14.38
N GLN A 227 -9.84 0.00 -14.76
CA GLN A 227 -10.44 0.47 -16.01
C GLN A 227 -9.79 -0.19 -17.23
N ALA A 228 -8.46 -0.26 -17.26
CA ALA A 228 -7.74 -0.89 -18.37
C ALA A 228 -8.06 -2.38 -18.49
N ALA A 229 -8.14 -3.11 -17.35
CA ALA A 229 -8.55 -4.52 -17.32
C ALA A 229 -9.97 -4.72 -17.86
N ALA A 230 -10.94 -3.97 -17.36
CA ALA A 230 -12.31 -4.04 -17.80
C ALA A 230 -12.46 -3.70 -19.30
N SER A 231 -11.74 -2.66 -19.78
CA SER A 231 -11.72 -2.29 -21.19
C SER A 231 -11.10 -3.36 -22.10
N ALA A 232 -10.18 -4.17 -21.55
CA ALA A 232 -9.59 -5.32 -22.24
C ALA A 232 -10.45 -6.61 -22.13
N GLY A 233 -11.61 -6.54 -21.48
CA GLY A 233 -12.51 -7.69 -21.29
C GLY A 233 -12.04 -8.68 -20.21
N LEU A 234 -11.08 -8.31 -19.37
CA LEU A 234 -10.66 -9.15 -18.25
C LEU A 234 -11.75 -9.12 -17.15
N PRO A 235 -12.10 -10.26 -16.57
CA PRO A 235 -12.98 -10.29 -15.42
C PRO A 235 -12.31 -9.61 -14.21
N VAL A 236 -13.03 -8.71 -13.55
CA VAL A 236 -12.58 -8.00 -12.36
C VAL A 236 -13.49 -8.37 -11.20
N ALA A 237 -12.91 -8.79 -10.08
CA ALA A 237 -13.62 -8.99 -8.82
C ALA A 237 -13.04 -8.11 -7.72
N ALA A 238 -13.85 -7.78 -6.71
CA ALA A 238 -13.39 -7.06 -5.53
C ALA A 238 -13.72 -7.81 -4.24
N LEU A 239 -12.76 -7.84 -3.34
CA LEU A 239 -12.93 -8.17 -1.93
C LEU A 239 -12.71 -6.88 -1.14
N ASN A 240 -13.81 -6.16 -0.86
CA ASN A 240 -13.77 -4.88 -0.20
C ASN A 240 -15.10 -4.55 0.46
N ARG A 241 -15.06 -4.07 1.71
CA ARG A 241 -16.22 -3.55 2.40
C ARG A 241 -16.57 -2.16 1.91
N GLY A 242 -17.86 -1.91 1.68
CA GLY A 242 -18.38 -0.62 1.25
C GLY A 242 -18.14 -0.32 -0.23
N ARG A 243 -18.44 0.92 -0.61
CA ARG A 243 -18.42 1.39 -1.99
C ARG A 243 -17.02 1.45 -2.58
N THR A 244 -16.87 1.00 -3.82
CA THR A 244 -15.67 1.26 -4.62
C THR A 244 -15.98 2.16 -5.82
N ARG A 245 -14.96 2.86 -6.31
CA ARG A 245 -15.10 3.65 -7.55
C ARG A 245 -15.35 2.77 -8.79
N GLY A 246 -15.02 1.50 -8.69
CA GLY A 246 -15.11 0.54 -9.79
C GLY A 246 -16.30 -0.39 -9.73
N ASP A 247 -17.28 -0.19 -8.85
CA ASP A 247 -18.40 -1.12 -8.64
C ASP A 247 -19.11 -1.50 -9.96
N ASP A 248 -19.27 -0.56 -10.89
CA ASP A 248 -19.90 -0.79 -12.21
C ASP A 248 -19.03 -1.65 -13.17
N LEU A 249 -17.76 -1.87 -12.86
CA LEU A 249 -16.81 -2.64 -13.66
C LEU A 249 -16.59 -4.06 -13.11
N LEU A 250 -17.18 -4.39 -11.95
CA LEU A 250 -16.94 -5.65 -11.27
C LEU A 250 -17.88 -6.75 -11.78
N ALA A 251 -17.36 -7.95 -12.00
CA ALA A 251 -18.16 -9.15 -12.19
C ALA A 251 -18.91 -9.53 -10.90
N PHE A 252 -18.29 -9.34 -9.76
CA PHE A 252 -18.92 -9.42 -8.43
C PHE A 252 -18.05 -8.71 -7.39
N LYS A 253 -18.66 -8.45 -6.21
CA LYS A 253 -18.00 -7.93 -5.02
C LYS A 253 -18.31 -8.83 -3.83
N ASP A 254 -17.26 -9.18 -3.05
CA ASP A 254 -17.34 -9.84 -1.76
C ASP A 254 -17.03 -8.81 -0.67
N GLU A 255 -17.93 -8.65 0.31
CA GLU A 255 -17.79 -7.63 1.35
C GLU A 255 -17.36 -8.22 2.71
N ARG A 256 -16.94 -9.48 2.73
CA ARG A 256 -16.37 -10.10 3.93
C ARG A 256 -15.04 -9.44 4.31
N ASP A 257 -14.57 -9.75 5.53
CA ASP A 257 -13.21 -9.42 5.93
C ASP A 257 -12.19 -10.06 4.97
N CYS A 258 -11.12 -9.32 4.63
CA CYS A 258 -10.14 -9.81 3.66
C CYS A 258 -9.40 -11.05 4.15
N ALA A 259 -9.02 -11.09 5.43
CA ALA A 259 -8.30 -12.24 5.98
C ALA A 259 -9.23 -13.46 6.10
N GLU A 260 -10.49 -13.26 6.52
CA GLU A 260 -11.50 -14.30 6.60
C GLU A 260 -11.81 -14.89 5.21
N ALA A 261 -12.05 -14.03 4.20
CA ALA A 261 -12.39 -14.46 2.85
C ALA A 261 -11.24 -15.20 2.16
N LEU A 262 -9.98 -14.85 2.46
CA LEU A 262 -8.80 -15.47 1.90
C LEU A 262 -8.21 -16.60 2.76
N ALA A 263 -8.76 -16.88 3.94
CA ALA A 263 -8.29 -17.95 4.83
C ALA A 263 -8.11 -19.32 4.16
N PRO A 264 -8.95 -19.76 3.19
CA PRO A 264 -8.77 -21.06 2.52
C PRO A 264 -7.42 -21.25 1.80
N TRP A 265 -6.68 -20.16 1.54
CA TRP A 265 -5.36 -20.20 0.89
C TRP A 265 -4.18 -20.10 1.85
N LEU A 266 -4.43 -19.92 3.16
CA LEU A 266 -3.38 -19.94 4.18
C LEU A 266 -2.77 -21.32 4.40
N GLU A 267 -3.55 -22.38 4.20
CA GLU A 267 -3.08 -23.76 4.33
C GLU A 267 -2.57 -24.30 2.97
N PRO A 268 -1.47 -25.09 2.96
CA PRO A 268 -1.06 -25.79 1.75
C PRO A 268 -2.18 -26.74 1.32
N ARG A 269 -2.86 -26.44 0.24
CA ARG A 269 -3.81 -27.41 -0.35
C ARG A 269 -3.01 -28.63 -0.82
N ALA A 270 -3.33 -29.81 -0.30
CA ALA A 270 -2.81 -31.05 -0.79
C ALA A 270 -3.03 -31.09 -2.32
N ALA A 271 -1.95 -31.32 -3.07
CA ALA A 271 -2.04 -31.47 -4.51
C ALA A 271 -3.10 -32.50 -4.86
N SER A 272 -4.13 -32.10 -5.60
CA SER A 272 -5.11 -33.04 -6.12
C SER A 272 -4.35 -34.11 -6.92
N PRO A 273 -4.55 -35.41 -6.67
CA PRO A 273 -3.87 -36.45 -7.44
C PRO A 273 -4.26 -36.28 -8.92
N CYS A 274 -3.26 -36.13 -9.78
CA CYS A 274 -3.46 -36.24 -11.24
C CYS A 274 -4.09 -37.61 -11.49
N THR A 275 -5.37 -37.65 -11.79
CA THR A 275 -6.00 -38.84 -12.37
C THR A 275 -5.46 -38.95 -13.82
N HIS A 276 -4.38 -39.70 -13.98
CA HIS A 276 -3.99 -40.23 -15.28
C HIS A 276 -5.04 -41.29 -15.58
N SER A 277 -5.99 -40.93 -16.45
CA SER A 277 -6.82 -41.92 -17.12
C SER A 277 -5.92 -42.55 -18.19
N ALA A 278 -5.70 -43.84 -18.03
CA ALA A 278 -5.04 -44.69 -19.03
C ALA A 278 -5.97 -44.90 -20.24
#